data_de23e846bdc05fec75ea7fb9d22c21bb
#
_entry.id   de23e846bdc05fec75ea7fb9d22c21bb
#
_cell.length_a   1.000
_cell.length_b   1.000
_cell.length_c   1.000
_cell.angle_alpha   90.00
_cell.angle_beta   90.00
_cell.angle_gamma   90.00
#
_symmetry.space_group_name_H-M   'P 1'
#
loop_
_entity.id
_entity.type
_entity.pdbx_description
1 polymer ?
#
loop_
_entity_poly.entity_id
_entity_poly.type
_entity_poly.pdbx_seq_one_letter_code
_entity_poly.pdbx_strand_id
1 'polypeptide(L)'
;HSVSRTSPDLTFVPACLPPDPAEVEELQRFVSNSKRLFVMTGAGISTESGIPDYRSEGVGLYARTDRRPVQHAEFVRSASARQRYWARNFVGWPQFSSHQPNTAHLVLRDWEKLGKLHWLVTQNVDALHTKAGSQRMTELHGCTHRVFCLACGDRILRSELQEHFEALNPTWKAEAFGVAPDGDVFLTDEQVCSFQVPACRKCGGILKPDVTFFGDTVSQEKVSFVHQRLAESDSMLVAGSSMQVYSGYRFALAAREKKLPIAVLNIGPTRLDHFASLKLNSRCGELLPLIV
;
A
#
# COMPACT_ATOMS: atom_id res chain seq x y z
N HIS A 1 -22.18 -11.15 -8.86
CA HIS A 1 -21.08 -12.08 -8.63
C HIS A 1 -20.72 -12.01 -7.14
N SER A 2 -21.03 -13.08 -6.39
CA SER A 2 -20.63 -13.23 -5.01
C SER A 2 -19.11 -13.44 -4.98
N VAL A 3 -18.38 -12.46 -4.46
CA VAL A 3 -16.97 -12.66 -4.10
C VAL A 3 -16.99 -13.65 -2.95
N SER A 4 -16.51 -14.86 -3.19
CA SER A 4 -16.36 -15.86 -2.13
C SER A 4 -15.46 -15.27 -1.04
N ARG A 5 -15.96 -15.26 0.21
CA ARG A 5 -15.16 -14.88 1.36
C ARG A 5 -14.09 -15.94 1.54
N THR A 6 -12.92 -15.71 0.97
CA THR A 6 -11.76 -16.56 1.27
C THR A 6 -11.35 -16.31 2.71
N SER A 7 -10.95 -17.36 3.42
CA SER A 7 -10.39 -17.24 4.76
C SER A 7 -9.19 -16.28 4.73
N PRO A 8 -9.01 -15.41 5.76
CA PRO A 8 -7.88 -14.49 5.78
C PRO A 8 -6.56 -15.25 5.85
N ASP A 9 -5.57 -14.77 5.09
CA ASP A 9 -4.20 -15.24 5.21
C ASP A 9 -3.57 -14.55 6.43
N LEU A 10 -3.17 -15.33 7.44
CA LEU A 10 -2.63 -14.79 8.69
C LEU A 10 -1.10 -14.88 8.79
N THR A 11 -0.42 -15.32 7.73
CA THR A 11 1.04 -15.53 7.72
C THR A 11 1.81 -14.28 8.17
N PHE A 12 1.40 -13.10 7.71
CA PHE A 12 2.08 -11.84 8.01
C PHE A 12 1.31 -10.93 8.97
N VAL A 13 0.30 -11.45 9.62
CA VAL A 13 -0.49 -10.70 10.60
C VAL A 13 0.21 -10.80 11.96
N PRO A 14 0.52 -9.66 12.62
CA PRO A 14 1.10 -9.69 13.95
C PRO A 14 0.11 -10.25 14.98
N ALA A 15 0.64 -10.79 16.07
CA ALA A 15 -0.19 -11.30 17.15
C ALA A 15 -1.00 -10.17 17.79
N CYS A 16 -2.28 -10.41 18.03
CA CYS A 16 -3.17 -9.49 18.72
C CYS A 16 -4.29 -10.26 19.44
N LEU A 17 -4.92 -9.59 20.40
CA LEU A 17 -6.11 -10.11 21.05
C LEU A 17 -7.35 -9.90 20.17
N PRO A 18 -8.40 -10.72 20.35
CA PRO A 18 -9.69 -10.45 19.70
C PRO A 18 -10.23 -9.07 20.08
N PRO A 19 -11.08 -8.44 19.25
CA PRO A 19 -11.67 -7.15 19.58
C PRO A 19 -12.45 -7.18 20.89
N ASP A 20 -12.19 -6.19 21.76
CA ASP A 20 -12.95 -5.98 22.97
C ASP A 20 -14.31 -5.35 22.61
N PRO A 21 -15.45 -5.86 23.12
CA PRO A 21 -16.76 -5.25 22.87
C PRO A 21 -16.83 -3.76 23.18
N ALA A 22 -16.11 -3.28 24.21
CA ALA A 22 -16.05 -1.84 24.54
C ALA A 22 -15.33 -1.05 23.46
N GLU A 23 -14.26 -1.59 22.90
CA GLU A 23 -13.52 -0.97 21.79
C GLU A 23 -14.35 -0.93 20.52
N VAL A 24 -15.10 -1.98 20.22
CA VAL A 24 -16.05 -2.03 19.10
C VAL A 24 -17.08 -0.91 19.24
N GLU A 25 -17.66 -0.74 20.43
CA GLU A 25 -18.64 0.30 20.71
C GLU A 25 -18.05 1.70 20.56
N GLU A 26 -16.82 1.93 21.03
CA GLU A 26 -16.14 3.21 20.88
C GLU A 26 -15.90 3.56 19.39
N LEU A 27 -15.44 2.61 18.60
CA LEU A 27 -15.27 2.81 17.16
C LEU A 27 -16.60 3.01 16.46
N GLN A 28 -17.64 2.27 16.86
CA GLN A 28 -18.98 2.44 16.32
C GLN A 28 -19.50 3.87 16.56
N ARG A 29 -19.32 4.41 17.75
CA ARG A 29 -19.68 5.80 18.06
C ARG A 29 -18.88 6.80 17.23
N PHE A 30 -17.57 6.57 17.10
CA PHE A 30 -16.71 7.42 16.29
C PHE A 30 -17.19 7.47 14.84
N VAL A 31 -17.46 6.33 14.24
CA VAL A 31 -17.93 6.24 12.85
C VAL A 31 -19.35 6.82 12.70
N SER A 32 -20.26 6.51 13.64
CA SER A 32 -21.63 7.03 13.61
C SER A 32 -21.69 8.55 13.70
N ASN A 33 -20.78 9.15 14.48
CA ASN A 33 -20.71 10.60 14.64
C ASN A 33 -20.05 11.31 13.44
N SER A 34 -19.37 10.55 12.59
CA SER A 34 -18.69 11.09 11.40
C SER A 34 -19.68 11.19 10.25
N LYS A 35 -19.80 12.35 9.64
CA LYS A 35 -20.62 12.57 8.44
C LYS A 35 -19.81 12.45 7.16
N ARG A 36 -18.56 12.86 7.20
CA ARG A 36 -17.62 12.88 6.06
C ARG A 36 -16.29 12.34 6.51
N LEU A 37 -16.20 11.02 6.60
CA LEU A 37 -15.02 10.33 7.11
C LEU A 37 -13.90 10.31 6.09
N PHE A 38 -12.71 10.79 6.48
CA PHE A 38 -11.48 10.66 5.73
C PHE A 38 -10.74 9.42 6.25
N VAL A 39 -10.39 8.50 5.36
CA VAL A 39 -9.71 7.25 5.73
C VAL A 39 -8.33 7.18 5.11
N MET A 40 -7.31 6.88 5.92
CA MET A 40 -5.97 6.55 5.44
C MET A 40 -5.65 5.10 5.73
N THR A 41 -5.08 4.40 4.75
CA THR A 41 -4.61 3.03 4.91
C THR A 41 -3.14 2.89 4.57
N GLY A 42 -2.51 1.88 5.13
CA GLY A 42 -1.11 1.54 4.88
C GLY A 42 -0.91 0.04 4.73
N ALA A 43 0.34 -0.40 4.74
CA ALA A 43 0.71 -1.79 4.44
C ALA A 43 0.04 -2.81 5.38
N GLY A 44 -0.27 -2.42 6.62
CA GLY A 44 -0.93 -3.29 7.58
C GLY A 44 -2.33 -3.74 7.18
N ILE A 45 -3.06 -2.98 6.36
CA ILE A 45 -4.38 -3.42 5.90
C ILE A 45 -4.32 -4.58 4.91
N SER A 46 -3.19 -4.75 4.23
CA SER A 46 -3.00 -5.81 3.23
C SER A 46 -2.36 -7.08 3.79
N THR A 47 -2.00 -7.12 5.07
CA THR A 47 -1.40 -8.31 5.68
C THR A 47 -2.36 -9.51 5.67
N GLU A 48 -3.64 -9.29 5.82
CA GLU A 48 -4.67 -10.33 5.74
C GLU A 48 -4.96 -10.79 4.31
N SER A 49 -4.34 -10.17 3.32
CA SER A 49 -4.33 -10.61 1.90
C SER A 49 -3.09 -11.44 1.56
N GLY A 50 -2.17 -11.64 2.50
CA GLY A 50 -0.93 -12.39 2.31
C GLY A 50 0.27 -11.51 1.92
N ILE A 51 0.17 -10.19 2.05
CA ILE A 51 1.26 -9.26 1.75
C ILE A 51 1.84 -8.76 3.09
N PRO A 52 3.15 -8.92 3.34
CA PRO A 52 3.73 -8.43 4.59
C PRO A 52 3.71 -6.89 4.65
N ASP A 53 3.76 -6.34 5.84
CA ASP A 53 4.05 -4.92 6.05
C ASP A 53 5.55 -4.71 6.32
N TYR A 54 5.95 -3.47 6.63
CA TYR A 54 7.35 -3.13 6.86
C TYR A 54 7.77 -3.36 8.32
N ARG A 55 6.94 -2.99 9.29
CA ARG A 55 7.37 -2.74 10.68
C ARG A 55 6.69 -3.59 11.74
N SER A 56 5.74 -4.44 11.39
CA SER A 56 5.08 -5.31 12.39
C SER A 56 6.08 -6.20 13.10
N GLU A 57 5.91 -6.32 14.41
CA GLU A 57 6.78 -7.14 15.24
C GLU A 57 6.75 -8.61 14.79
N GLY A 58 7.93 -9.17 14.56
CA GLY A 58 8.13 -10.57 14.20
C GLY A 58 7.80 -10.94 12.76
N VAL A 59 6.90 -10.23 12.08
CA VAL A 59 6.39 -10.62 10.75
C VAL A 59 6.60 -9.57 9.66
N GLY A 60 6.90 -8.33 10.02
CA GLY A 60 7.18 -7.25 9.07
C GLY A 60 8.50 -7.46 8.33
N LEU A 61 8.67 -6.79 7.20
CA LEU A 61 9.88 -6.91 6.37
C LEU A 61 11.15 -6.62 7.17
N TYR A 62 11.16 -5.54 7.94
CA TYR A 62 12.35 -5.13 8.70
C TYR A 62 12.67 -6.04 9.89
N ALA A 63 11.69 -6.81 10.38
CA ALA A 63 11.92 -7.82 11.40
C ALA A 63 12.54 -9.11 10.84
N ARG A 64 12.36 -9.37 9.55
CA ARG A 64 12.79 -10.62 8.88
C ARG A 64 14.06 -10.47 8.06
N THR A 65 14.44 -9.25 7.68
CA THR A 65 15.57 -9.00 6.78
C THR A 65 16.15 -7.60 6.99
N ASP A 66 17.42 -7.43 6.67
CA ASP A 66 18.11 -6.14 6.63
C ASP A 66 17.91 -5.41 5.29
N ARG A 67 17.19 -6.02 4.35
CA ARG A 67 16.88 -5.35 3.07
C ARG A 67 16.14 -4.05 3.30
N ARG A 68 16.47 -3.08 2.46
CA ARG A 68 15.77 -1.79 2.43
C ARG A 68 15.20 -1.56 1.04
N PRO A 69 14.07 -0.84 0.94
CA PRO A 69 13.48 -0.49 -0.35
C PRO A 69 14.46 0.26 -1.24
N VAL A 70 14.25 0.13 -2.57
CA VAL A 70 15.05 0.83 -3.56
C VAL A 70 14.94 2.35 -3.38
N GLN A 71 16.07 3.05 -3.55
CA GLN A 71 16.13 4.50 -3.50
C GLN A 71 15.95 5.09 -4.91
N HIS A 72 15.14 6.14 -5.01
CA HIS A 72 14.84 6.80 -6.30
C HIS A 72 16.12 7.24 -7.03
N ALA A 73 17.03 7.91 -6.34
CA ALA A 73 18.27 8.40 -6.95
C ALA A 73 19.14 7.28 -7.50
N GLU A 74 19.21 6.15 -6.81
CA GLU A 74 19.96 4.98 -7.28
C GLU A 74 19.31 4.37 -8.52
N PHE A 75 17.99 4.21 -8.52
CA PHE A 75 17.27 3.70 -9.68
C PHE A 75 17.49 4.55 -10.93
N VAL A 76 17.41 5.85 -10.81
CA VAL A 76 17.56 6.79 -11.93
C VAL A 76 18.98 6.80 -12.48
N ARG A 77 19.99 6.76 -11.60
CA ARG A 77 21.41 6.90 -12.00
C ARG A 77 22.07 5.62 -12.45
N SER A 78 21.64 4.46 -11.95
CA SER A 78 22.37 3.20 -12.10
C SER A 78 21.60 2.18 -12.93
N ALA A 79 22.15 1.81 -14.09
CA ALA A 79 21.61 0.73 -14.92
C ALA A 79 21.61 -0.61 -14.18
N SER A 80 22.64 -0.88 -13.37
CA SER A 80 22.71 -2.11 -12.58
C SER A 80 21.67 -2.15 -11.47
N ALA A 81 21.34 -1.00 -10.85
CA ALA A 81 20.26 -0.90 -9.88
C ALA A 81 18.90 -1.18 -10.53
N ARG A 82 18.65 -0.64 -11.73
CA ARG A 82 17.44 -0.92 -12.50
C ARG A 82 17.35 -2.39 -12.89
N GLN A 83 18.44 -2.99 -13.28
CA GLN A 83 18.51 -4.43 -13.61
C GLN A 83 18.11 -5.28 -12.41
N ARG A 84 18.69 -5.03 -11.24
CA ARG A 84 18.33 -5.72 -9.99
C ARG A 84 16.86 -5.52 -9.66
N TYR A 85 16.37 -4.30 -9.71
CA TYR A 85 14.97 -3.99 -9.42
C TYR A 85 14.02 -4.76 -10.34
N TRP A 86 14.22 -4.67 -11.65
CA TRP A 86 13.33 -5.30 -12.62
C TRP A 86 13.42 -6.82 -12.64
N ALA A 87 14.59 -7.40 -12.42
CA ALA A 87 14.74 -8.84 -12.29
C ALA A 87 13.91 -9.37 -11.11
N ARG A 88 14.02 -8.73 -9.95
CA ARG A 88 13.25 -9.07 -8.75
C ARG A 88 11.75 -8.86 -8.99
N ASN A 89 11.39 -7.76 -9.59
CA ASN A 89 10.00 -7.44 -9.90
C ASN A 89 9.39 -8.47 -10.87
N PHE A 90 10.13 -8.85 -11.89
CA PHE A 90 9.72 -9.88 -12.84
C PHE A 90 9.39 -11.21 -12.14
N VAL A 91 10.26 -11.66 -11.26
CA VAL A 91 10.07 -12.93 -10.53
C VAL A 91 8.91 -12.84 -9.53
N GLY A 92 8.81 -11.73 -8.82
CA GLY A 92 7.78 -11.55 -7.78
C GLY A 92 6.39 -11.19 -8.32
N TRP A 93 6.30 -10.69 -9.54
CA TRP A 93 5.06 -10.13 -10.10
C TRP A 93 3.88 -11.12 -10.18
N PRO A 94 4.04 -12.37 -10.65
CA PRO A 94 2.91 -13.29 -10.76
C PRO A 94 2.19 -13.50 -9.42
N GLN A 95 2.93 -13.73 -8.35
CA GLN A 95 2.37 -13.91 -7.02
C GLN A 95 1.82 -12.60 -6.46
N PHE A 96 2.57 -11.51 -6.55
CA PHE A 96 2.14 -10.22 -6.02
C PHE A 96 0.87 -9.73 -6.69
N SER A 97 0.78 -9.82 -8.02
CA SER A 97 -0.40 -9.41 -8.78
C SER A 97 -1.63 -10.31 -8.56
N SER A 98 -1.44 -11.51 -8.01
CA SER A 98 -2.52 -12.45 -7.73
C SER A 98 -3.25 -12.19 -6.42
N HIS A 99 -2.69 -11.39 -5.51
CA HIS A 99 -3.32 -11.09 -4.23
C HIS A 99 -4.67 -10.41 -4.40
N GLN A 100 -5.60 -10.75 -3.51
CA GLN A 100 -6.97 -10.27 -3.57
C GLN A 100 -7.30 -9.38 -2.37
N PRO A 101 -8.26 -8.46 -2.52
CA PRO A 101 -8.71 -7.66 -1.40
C PRO A 101 -9.28 -8.56 -0.29
N ASN A 102 -9.03 -8.17 0.95
CA ASN A 102 -9.58 -8.85 2.12
C ASN A 102 -10.83 -8.13 2.63
N THR A 103 -11.38 -8.65 3.73
CA THR A 103 -12.61 -8.10 4.33
C THR A 103 -12.50 -6.60 4.64
N ALA A 104 -11.35 -6.12 5.10
CA ALA A 104 -11.17 -4.70 5.42
C ALA A 104 -11.32 -3.81 4.18
N HIS A 105 -10.71 -4.20 3.05
CA HIS A 105 -10.86 -3.49 1.79
C HIS A 105 -12.34 -3.43 1.35
N LEU A 106 -13.05 -4.54 1.50
CA LEU A 106 -14.45 -4.64 1.10
C LEU A 106 -15.38 -3.80 1.99
N VAL A 107 -15.12 -3.75 3.29
CA VAL A 107 -15.89 -2.92 4.22
C VAL A 107 -15.71 -1.43 3.90
N LEU A 108 -14.49 -0.99 3.64
CA LEU A 108 -14.23 0.41 3.27
C LEU A 108 -14.90 0.79 1.95
N ARG A 109 -14.91 -0.12 0.97
CA ARG A 109 -15.68 0.06 -0.26
C ARG A 109 -17.18 0.22 0.05
N ASP A 110 -17.72 -0.60 0.94
CA ASP A 110 -19.14 -0.53 1.32
C ASP A 110 -19.47 0.79 2.01
N TRP A 111 -18.59 1.30 2.86
CA TRP A 111 -18.74 2.61 3.48
C TRP A 111 -18.75 3.76 2.47
N GLU A 112 -17.97 3.63 1.40
CA GLU A 112 -18.03 4.57 0.27
C GLU A 112 -19.42 4.54 -0.38
N LYS A 113 -19.93 3.36 -0.68
CA LYS A 113 -21.27 3.18 -1.29
C LYS A 113 -22.38 3.72 -0.41
N LEU A 114 -22.27 3.61 0.90
CA LEU A 114 -23.23 4.13 1.87
C LEU A 114 -23.11 5.65 2.07
N GLY A 115 -22.12 6.30 1.47
CA GLY A 115 -21.88 7.73 1.64
C GLY A 115 -21.23 8.12 2.96
N LYS A 116 -20.79 7.15 3.77
CA LYS A 116 -20.10 7.40 5.04
C LYS A 116 -18.65 7.82 4.81
N LEU A 117 -17.93 7.11 3.96
CA LEU A 117 -16.56 7.41 3.61
C LEU A 117 -16.54 8.53 2.56
N HIS A 118 -15.96 9.67 2.93
CA HIS A 118 -15.83 10.80 2.01
C HIS A 118 -14.67 10.60 1.03
N TRP A 119 -13.49 10.27 1.54
CA TRP A 119 -12.31 10.03 0.71
C TRP A 119 -11.38 9.03 1.37
N LEU A 120 -10.80 8.15 0.56
CA LEU A 120 -9.80 7.17 0.98
C LEU A 120 -8.44 7.56 0.39
N VAL A 121 -7.41 7.58 1.23
CA VAL A 121 -6.02 7.73 0.79
C VAL A 121 -5.25 6.51 1.23
N THR A 122 -4.69 5.78 0.28
CA THR A 122 -3.84 4.63 0.60
C THR A 122 -2.38 4.92 0.30
N GLN A 123 -1.51 4.49 1.19
CA GLN A 123 -0.07 4.51 0.99
C GLN A 123 0.40 3.27 0.20
N ASN A 124 -0.49 2.29 0.02
CA ASN A 124 -0.18 1.01 -0.61
C ASN A 124 -0.13 1.13 -2.13
N VAL A 125 0.73 0.31 -2.72
CA VAL A 125 0.94 0.23 -4.16
C VAL A 125 0.41 -1.09 -4.76
N ASP A 126 -0.34 -1.85 -3.98
CA ASP A 126 -0.81 -3.20 -4.30
C ASP A 126 -2.11 -3.29 -5.11
N ALA A 127 -2.77 -2.16 -5.36
CA ALA A 127 -4.04 -2.04 -6.08
C ALA A 127 -5.24 -2.75 -5.42
N LEU A 128 -5.15 -3.16 -4.15
CA LEU A 128 -6.22 -3.94 -3.52
C LEU A 128 -7.50 -3.15 -3.28
N HIS A 129 -7.41 -1.86 -2.97
CA HIS A 129 -8.62 -1.02 -2.88
C HIS A 129 -9.32 -0.89 -4.23
N THR A 130 -8.56 -0.73 -5.31
CA THR A 130 -9.11 -0.69 -6.67
C THR A 130 -9.76 -2.03 -7.03
N LYS A 131 -9.11 -3.14 -6.73
CA LYS A 131 -9.67 -4.49 -6.93
C LYS A 131 -10.96 -4.72 -6.11
N ALA A 132 -11.06 -4.10 -4.94
CA ALA A 132 -12.26 -4.17 -4.11
C ALA A 132 -13.43 -3.35 -4.67
N GLY A 133 -13.16 -2.41 -5.57
CA GLY A 133 -14.17 -1.55 -6.18
C GLY A 133 -14.25 -0.14 -5.60
N SER A 134 -13.32 0.26 -4.73
CA SER A 134 -13.24 1.64 -4.25
C SER A 134 -12.94 2.60 -5.40
N GLN A 135 -13.63 3.74 -5.44
CA GLN A 135 -13.47 4.76 -6.49
C GLN A 135 -13.07 6.12 -5.93
N ARG A 136 -13.58 6.48 -4.76
CA ARG A 136 -13.28 7.76 -4.09
C ARG A 136 -11.98 7.62 -3.30
N MET A 137 -10.87 7.49 -4.03
CA MET A 137 -9.58 7.21 -3.43
C MET A 137 -8.41 7.84 -4.17
N THR A 138 -7.32 8.05 -3.45
CA THR A 138 -6.03 8.47 -3.97
C THR A 138 -4.97 7.44 -3.57
N GLU A 139 -4.21 6.96 -4.54
CA GLU A 139 -3.02 6.15 -4.33
C GLU A 139 -1.83 7.09 -4.10
N LEU A 140 -1.55 7.40 -2.84
CA LEU A 140 -0.58 8.42 -2.47
C LEU A 140 0.82 8.15 -3.04
N HIS A 141 1.23 6.89 -3.04
CA HIS A 141 2.54 6.46 -3.53
C HIS A 141 2.48 5.77 -4.89
N GLY A 142 1.35 5.88 -5.60
CA GLY A 142 1.17 5.26 -6.90
C GLY A 142 0.71 3.81 -6.86
N CYS A 143 1.02 3.05 -7.91
CA CYS A 143 0.60 1.66 -8.05
C CYS A 143 1.60 0.85 -8.89
N THR A 144 1.94 -0.36 -8.43
CA THR A 144 2.85 -1.28 -9.14
C THR A 144 2.27 -1.84 -10.43
N HIS A 145 0.96 -1.73 -10.63
CA HIS A 145 0.29 -2.21 -11.84
C HIS A 145 0.46 -1.29 -13.05
N ARG A 146 1.09 -0.14 -12.87
CA ARG A 146 1.36 0.83 -13.93
C ARG A 146 2.85 1.11 -14.04
N VAL A 147 3.30 1.35 -15.26
CA VAL A 147 4.69 1.67 -15.59
C VAL A 147 4.70 2.89 -16.50
N PHE A 148 5.68 3.75 -16.37
CA PHE A 148 5.84 4.90 -17.25
C PHE A 148 7.29 5.11 -17.67
N CYS A 149 7.48 5.81 -18.81
CA CYS A 149 8.78 6.18 -19.29
C CYS A 149 9.22 7.52 -18.67
N LEU A 150 10.42 7.55 -18.12
CA LEU A 150 10.97 8.77 -17.52
C LEU A 150 11.27 9.86 -18.55
N ALA A 151 11.49 9.49 -19.81
CA ALA A 151 11.83 10.43 -20.88
C ALA A 151 10.60 11.00 -21.58
N CYS A 152 9.70 10.15 -22.09
CA CYS A 152 8.55 10.59 -22.88
C CYS A 152 7.21 10.58 -22.14
N GLY A 153 7.17 10.01 -20.95
CA GLY A 153 5.94 9.92 -20.13
C GLY A 153 4.93 8.87 -20.61
N ASP A 154 5.27 8.06 -21.62
CA ASP A 154 4.39 6.99 -22.08
C ASP A 154 4.05 6.03 -20.96
N ARG A 155 2.80 5.59 -20.90
CA ARG A 155 2.29 4.71 -19.84
C ARG A 155 1.90 3.37 -20.42
N ILE A 156 2.29 2.30 -19.73
CA ILE A 156 1.89 0.94 -20.07
C ILE A 156 1.41 0.22 -18.80
N LEU A 157 0.65 -0.86 -18.98
CA LEU A 157 0.28 -1.73 -17.89
C LEU A 157 1.49 -2.60 -17.48
N ARG A 158 1.62 -2.86 -16.19
CA ARG A 158 2.67 -3.75 -15.72
C ARG A 158 2.55 -5.16 -16.33
N SER A 159 1.32 -5.63 -16.58
CA SER A 159 1.07 -6.90 -17.26
C SER A 159 1.65 -6.95 -18.68
N GLU A 160 1.59 -5.85 -19.43
CA GLU A 160 2.25 -5.74 -20.73
C GLU A 160 3.78 -5.83 -20.60
N LEU A 161 4.34 -5.14 -19.61
CA LEU A 161 5.78 -5.19 -19.37
C LEU A 161 6.23 -6.60 -19.00
N GLN A 162 5.41 -7.39 -18.29
CA GLN A 162 5.72 -8.78 -17.98
C GLN A 162 5.91 -9.61 -19.25
N GLU A 163 5.06 -9.43 -20.24
CA GLU A 163 5.18 -10.08 -21.56
C GLU A 163 6.47 -9.66 -22.28
N HIS A 164 6.84 -8.38 -22.19
CA HIS A 164 8.09 -7.89 -22.77
C HIS A 164 9.31 -8.50 -22.09
N PHE A 165 9.29 -8.65 -20.76
CA PHE A 165 10.35 -9.33 -20.01
C PHE A 165 10.48 -10.79 -20.46
N GLU A 166 9.37 -11.50 -20.58
CA GLU A 166 9.37 -12.90 -21.02
C GLU A 166 9.93 -13.07 -22.42
N ALA A 167 9.55 -12.18 -23.34
CA ALA A 167 10.06 -12.19 -24.72
C ALA A 167 11.56 -11.88 -24.80
N LEU A 168 12.05 -10.99 -23.95
CA LEU A 168 13.47 -10.60 -23.93
C LEU A 168 14.35 -11.58 -23.16
N ASN A 169 13.77 -12.32 -22.21
CA ASN A 169 14.46 -13.26 -21.33
C ASN A 169 13.85 -14.66 -21.38
N PRO A 170 13.75 -15.30 -22.57
CA PRO A 170 12.95 -16.53 -22.72
C PRO A 170 13.50 -17.73 -21.96
N THR A 171 14.79 -17.75 -21.68
CA THR A 171 15.47 -18.87 -20.98
C THR A 171 15.92 -18.51 -19.56
N TRP A 172 15.75 -17.24 -19.16
CA TRP A 172 16.18 -16.79 -17.83
C TRP A 172 15.15 -17.22 -16.79
N LYS A 173 15.63 -17.89 -15.75
CA LYS A 173 14.81 -18.32 -14.61
C LYS A 173 15.56 -18.09 -13.32
N ALA A 174 14.85 -17.73 -12.28
CA ALA A 174 15.39 -17.62 -10.94
C ALA A 174 14.30 -17.96 -9.91
N GLU A 175 14.71 -18.58 -8.82
CA GLU A 175 13.88 -18.79 -7.65
C GLU A 175 14.11 -17.64 -6.68
N ALA A 176 13.01 -17.00 -6.28
CA ALA A 176 13.04 -15.89 -5.35
C ALA A 176 12.47 -16.31 -3.99
N PHE A 177 12.90 -15.62 -2.95
CA PHE A 177 12.37 -15.78 -1.61
C PHE A 177 12.26 -14.42 -0.92
N GLY A 178 11.37 -14.36 0.07
CA GLY A 178 11.17 -13.15 0.86
C GLY A 178 10.46 -12.05 0.08
N VAL A 179 9.16 -11.88 0.30
CA VAL A 179 8.36 -10.85 -0.35
C VAL A 179 8.28 -9.59 0.52
N ALA A 180 8.33 -8.41 -0.13
CA ALA A 180 8.14 -7.10 0.47
C ALA A 180 6.74 -6.53 0.18
N PRO A 181 6.30 -5.47 0.90
CA PRO A 181 4.98 -4.84 0.67
C PRO A 181 4.76 -4.29 -0.74
N ASP A 182 5.82 -3.96 -1.47
CA ASP A 182 5.77 -3.50 -2.86
C ASP A 182 5.95 -4.63 -3.88
N GLY A 183 6.00 -5.88 -3.42
CA GLY A 183 6.20 -7.04 -4.26
C GLY A 183 7.65 -7.39 -4.53
N ASP A 184 8.62 -6.64 -3.99
CA ASP A 184 10.05 -6.97 -4.15
C ASP A 184 10.37 -8.31 -3.49
N VAL A 185 11.30 -9.05 -4.10
CA VAL A 185 11.78 -10.35 -3.63
C VAL A 185 13.30 -10.35 -3.62
N PHE A 186 13.92 -11.34 -2.98
CA PHE A 186 15.37 -11.44 -2.95
C PHE A 186 15.89 -12.34 -4.09
N LEU A 187 16.90 -11.84 -4.81
CA LEU A 187 17.71 -12.57 -5.78
C LEU A 187 19.18 -12.28 -5.52
N THR A 188 20.05 -13.26 -5.80
CA THR A 188 21.51 -13.05 -5.73
C THR A 188 22.01 -12.24 -6.94
N ASP A 189 23.15 -11.59 -6.80
CA ASP A 189 23.77 -10.83 -7.90
C ASP A 189 24.09 -11.73 -9.11
N GLU A 190 24.46 -13.00 -8.88
CA GLU A 190 24.70 -13.97 -9.94
C GLU A 190 23.44 -14.26 -10.77
N GLN A 191 22.28 -14.36 -10.09
CA GLN A 191 21.00 -14.57 -10.77
C GLN A 191 20.61 -13.37 -11.64
N VAL A 192 20.93 -12.16 -11.19
CA VAL A 192 20.52 -10.90 -11.83
C VAL A 192 21.36 -10.56 -13.06
N CYS A 193 22.65 -10.91 -13.08
CA CYS A 193 23.63 -10.38 -14.04
C CYS A 193 23.30 -10.65 -15.53
N SER A 194 22.52 -11.67 -15.84
CA SER A 194 22.11 -12.00 -17.22
C SER A 194 20.71 -11.52 -17.59
N PHE A 195 20.00 -10.89 -16.67
CA PHE A 195 18.66 -10.38 -16.92
C PHE A 195 18.70 -9.13 -17.80
N GLN A 196 17.89 -9.12 -18.86
CA GLN A 196 17.80 -8.00 -19.79
C GLN A 196 16.56 -7.15 -19.51
N VAL A 197 16.77 -5.83 -19.41
CA VAL A 197 15.71 -4.86 -19.12
C VAL A 197 15.32 -4.16 -20.41
N PRO A 198 14.03 -4.22 -20.83
CA PRO A 198 13.57 -3.50 -22.00
C PRO A 198 13.54 -2.00 -21.75
N ALA A 199 13.81 -1.24 -22.82
CA ALA A 199 13.62 0.20 -22.84
C ALA A 199 12.20 0.56 -23.31
N CYS A 200 11.83 1.83 -23.17
CA CYS A 200 10.58 2.33 -23.72
C CYS A 200 10.49 2.07 -25.22
N ARG A 201 9.41 1.49 -25.68
CA ARG A 201 9.21 1.18 -27.10
C ARG A 201 9.02 2.41 -27.97
N LYS A 202 8.58 3.53 -27.40
CA LYS A 202 8.38 4.80 -28.14
C LYS A 202 9.66 5.59 -28.29
N CYS A 203 10.47 5.72 -27.25
CA CYS A 203 11.61 6.63 -27.27
C CYS A 203 12.95 6.01 -26.84
N GLY A 204 12.95 4.76 -26.37
CA GLY A 204 14.16 4.12 -25.83
C GLY A 204 14.54 4.57 -24.42
N GLY A 205 13.70 5.36 -23.77
CA GLY A 205 13.96 5.86 -22.42
C GLY A 205 13.81 4.80 -21.32
N ILE A 206 14.12 5.23 -20.09
CA ILE A 206 14.07 4.38 -18.90
C ILE A 206 12.63 4.16 -18.47
N LEU A 207 12.24 2.91 -18.25
CA LEU A 207 10.95 2.52 -17.68
C LEU A 207 11.07 2.44 -16.17
N LYS A 208 10.08 3.02 -15.48
CA LYS A 208 9.97 3.02 -14.03
C LYS A 208 8.54 2.64 -13.62
N PRO A 209 8.35 1.84 -12.55
CA PRO A 209 6.99 1.64 -12.05
C PRO A 209 6.41 2.98 -11.59
N ASP A 210 5.09 3.15 -11.75
CA ASP A 210 4.38 4.35 -11.29
C ASP A 210 4.22 4.33 -9.77
N VAL A 211 5.35 4.32 -9.09
CA VAL A 211 5.47 4.24 -7.62
C VAL A 211 6.46 5.29 -7.16
N THR A 212 6.11 5.99 -6.10
CA THR A 212 7.02 6.89 -5.40
C THR A 212 8.01 6.06 -4.59
N PHE A 213 9.25 5.97 -5.03
CA PHE A 213 10.31 5.29 -4.29
C PHE A 213 10.75 6.12 -3.08
N PHE A 214 11.41 5.45 -2.13
CA PHE A 214 12.04 6.15 -1.01
C PHE A 214 13.08 7.14 -1.54
N GLY A 215 13.09 8.34 -0.93
CA GLY A 215 13.93 9.45 -1.40
C GLY A 215 13.33 10.30 -2.50
N ASP A 216 12.20 9.88 -3.08
CA ASP A 216 11.41 10.69 -3.99
C ASP A 216 10.29 11.41 -3.23
N THR A 217 9.66 12.37 -3.89
CA THR A 217 8.57 13.15 -3.31
C THR A 217 7.25 12.88 -4.03
N VAL A 218 6.16 12.91 -3.27
CA VAL A 218 4.82 12.93 -3.84
C VAL A 218 4.59 14.30 -4.49
N SER A 219 3.99 14.32 -5.69
CA SER A 219 3.77 15.56 -6.43
C SER A 219 2.96 16.57 -5.59
N GLN A 220 3.28 17.85 -5.73
CA GLN A 220 2.57 18.91 -5.03
C GLN A 220 1.08 18.95 -5.41
N GLU A 221 0.76 18.64 -6.65
CA GLU A 221 -0.62 18.53 -7.12
C GLU A 221 -1.41 17.48 -6.35
N LYS A 222 -0.83 16.28 -6.19
CA LYS A 222 -1.46 15.19 -5.43
C LYS A 222 -1.60 15.55 -3.95
N VAL A 223 -0.57 16.14 -3.34
CA VAL A 223 -0.60 16.59 -1.94
C VAL A 223 -1.70 17.62 -1.72
N SER A 224 -1.80 18.60 -2.60
CA SER A 224 -2.84 19.64 -2.52
C SER A 224 -4.24 19.07 -2.67
N PHE A 225 -4.42 18.13 -3.59
CA PHE A 225 -5.70 17.43 -3.78
C PHE A 225 -6.12 16.69 -2.51
N VAL A 226 -5.22 15.96 -1.89
CA VAL A 226 -5.52 15.22 -0.65
C VAL A 226 -5.84 16.17 0.50
N HIS A 227 -5.09 17.28 0.64
CA HIS A 227 -5.41 18.31 1.64
C HIS A 227 -6.80 18.90 1.44
N GLN A 228 -7.23 19.10 0.19
CA GLN A 228 -8.56 19.59 -0.11
C GLN A 228 -9.63 18.57 0.32
N ARG A 229 -9.43 17.28 0.04
CA ARG A 229 -10.35 16.22 0.50
C ARG A 229 -10.42 16.16 2.02
N LEU A 230 -9.29 16.33 2.70
CA LEU A 230 -9.25 16.39 4.16
C LEU A 230 -9.99 17.62 4.69
N ALA A 231 -9.85 18.77 4.04
CA ALA A 231 -10.54 20.00 4.44
C ALA A 231 -12.07 19.87 4.39
N GLU A 232 -12.59 19.01 3.53
CA GLU A 232 -14.02 18.71 3.40
C GLU A 232 -14.51 17.69 4.44
N SER A 233 -13.64 17.09 5.20
CA SER A 233 -13.92 15.99 6.12
C SER A 233 -14.09 16.48 7.56
N ASP A 234 -14.84 15.72 8.37
CA ASP A 234 -15.09 16.04 9.77
C ASP A 234 -14.40 15.09 10.77
N SER A 235 -13.72 14.06 10.25
CA SER A 235 -13.03 13.06 11.07
C SER A 235 -12.03 12.28 10.22
N MET A 236 -11.05 11.66 10.87
CA MET A 236 -10.05 10.83 10.22
C MET A 236 -9.99 9.46 10.89
N LEU A 237 -9.97 8.39 10.08
CA LEU A 237 -9.64 7.04 10.51
C LEU A 237 -8.36 6.59 9.81
N VAL A 238 -7.38 6.12 10.57
CA VAL A 238 -6.18 5.48 10.06
C VAL A 238 -6.29 3.98 10.31
N ALA A 239 -6.21 3.17 9.27
CA ALA A 239 -6.34 1.72 9.37
C ALA A 239 -5.13 1.02 8.75
N GLY A 240 -4.43 0.22 9.55
CA GLY A 240 -3.30 -0.58 9.08
C GLY A 240 -2.07 0.22 8.68
N SER A 241 -1.76 1.30 9.41
CA SER A 241 -0.55 2.08 9.18
C SER A 241 0.04 2.57 10.50
N SER A 242 1.36 2.41 10.65
CA SER A 242 2.09 3.02 11.77
C SER A 242 2.35 4.52 11.56
N MET A 243 2.06 5.05 10.37
CA MET A 243 2.21 6.45 9.99
C MET A 243 3.63 7.00 10.18
N GLN A 244 4.64 6.17 10.01
CA GLN A 244 6.04 6.57 10.18
C GLN A 244 6.54 7.45 9.02
N VAL A 245 6.05 7.21 7.80
CA VAL A 245 6.48 7.93 6.60
C VAL A 245 5.82 9.30 6.53
N TYR A 246 6.63 10.35 6.41
CA TYR A 246 6.14 11.74 6.46
C TYR A 246 5.11 12.06 5.37
N SER A 247 5.23 11.49 4.18
CA SER A 247 4.29 11.76 3.08
C SER A 247 2.83 11.45 3.43
N GLY A 248 2.60 10.45 4.30
CA GLY A 248 1.28 10.17 4.87
C GLY A 248 1.04 10.91 6.18
N TYR A 249 2.05 10.95 7.04
CA TYR A 249 1.96 11.56 8.37
C TYR A 249 1.55 13.05 8.32
N ARG A 250 1.97 13.78 7.28
CA ARG A 250 1.60 15.21 7.11
C ARG A 250 0.08 15.44 7.16
N PHE A 251 -0.71 14.48 6.69
CA PHE A 251 -2.18 14.62 6.69
C PHE A 251 -2.78 14.42 8.09
N ALA A 252 -2.16 13.57 8.89
CA ALA A 252 -2.54 13.44 10.31
C ALA A 252 -2.22 14.72 11.09
N LEU A 253 -1.08 15.36 10.80
CA LEU A 253 -0.73 16.66 11.38
C LEU A 253 -1.75 17.74 10.97
N ALA A 254 -2.15 17.74 9.70
CA ALA A 254 -3.17 18.68 9.21
C ALA A 254 -4.53 18.45 9.88
N ALA A 255 -4.93 17.20 10.08
CA ALA A 255 -6.16 16.85 10.81
C ALA A 255 -6.09 17.32 12.26
N ARG A 256 -4.94 17.10 12.92
CA ARG A 256 -4.71 17.58 14.30
C ARG A 256 -4.81 19.10 14.39
N GLU A 257 -4.20 19.82 13.48
CA GLU A 257 -4.23 21.28 13.42
C GLU A 257 -5.66 21.83 13.28
N LYS A 258 -6.49 21.12 12.48
CA LYS A 258 -7.91 21.43 12.30
C LYS A 258 -8.78 20.92 13.45
N LYS A 259 -8.20 20.28 14.46
CA LYS A 259 -8.89 19.69 15.61
C LYS A 259 -9.92 18.63 15.21
N LEU A 260 -9.69 17.90 14.14
CA LEU A 260 -10.50 16.75 13.77
C LEU A 260 -10.28 15.59 14.73
N PRO A 261 -11.32 14.84 15.11
CA PRO A 261 -11.13 13.59 15.84
C PRO A 261 -10.46 12.57 14.94
N ILE A 262 -9.47 11.85 15.49
CA ILE A 262 -8.69 10.86 14.80
C ILE A 262 -8.77 9.52 15.52
N ALA A 263 -9.25 8.48 14.83
CA ALA A 263 -9.19 7.10 15.30
C ALA A 263 -8.08 6.36 14.55
N VAL A 264 -7.34 5.55 15.29
CA VAL A 264 -6.27 4.71 14.74
C VAL A 264 -6.57 3.25 15.02
N LEU A 265 -6.65 2.44 13.98
CA LEU A 265 -6.79 1.00 14.03
C LEU A 265 -5.51 0.38 13.47
N ASN A 266 -4.62 -0.02 14.35
CA ASN A 266 -3.33 -0.61 13.97
C ASN A 266 -2.79 -1.47 15.11
N ILE A 267 -2.31 -2.67 14.78
CA ILE A 267 -1.65 -3.52 15.76
C ILE A 267 -0.23 -3.00 15.97
N GLY A 268 0.06 -2.56 17.18
CA GLY A 268 1.35 -1.98 17.54
C GLY A 268 1.36 -0.45 17.55
N PRO A 269 2.49 0.14 17.97
CA PRO A 269 2.60 1.58 18.12
C PRO A 269 2.54 2.31 16.78
N THR A 270 2.00 3.53 16.82
CA THR A 270 1.98 4.44 15.68
C THR A 270 2.52 5.81 16.06
N ARG A 271 2.91 6.58 15.05
CA ARG A 271 3.35 7.96 15.23
C ARG A 271 2.23 8.89 15.74
N LEU A 272 0.97 8.44 15.67
CA LEU A 272 -0.20 9.22 16.09
C LEU A 272 -0.67 8.93 17.53
N ASP A 273 -0.12 7.94 18.20
CA ASP A 273 -0.68 7.43 19.47
C ASP A 273 -0.79 8.53 20.55
N HIS A 274 0.11 9.48 20.55
CA HIS A 274 0.14 10.56 21.57
C HIS A 274 -0.92 11.65 21.34
N PHE A 275 -1.58 11.70 20.20
CA PHE A 275 -2.63 12.69 19.94
C PHE A 275 -3.91 12.12 19.30
N ALA A 276 -3.98 10.82 19.07
CA ALA A 276 -5.19 10.18 18.57
C ALA A 276 -6.31 10.21 19.62
N SER A 277 -7.53 10.43 19.16
CA SER A 277 -8.72 10.39 20.01
C SER A 277 -9.05 8.97 20.47
N LEU A 278 -8.73 7.98 19.63
CA LEU A 278 -9.02 6.57 19.86
C LEU A 278 -7.90 5.75 19.22
N LYS A 279 -7.35 4.77 19.96
CA LYS A 279 -6.34 3.84 19.46
C LYS A 279 -6.78 2.41 19.75
N LEU A 280 -6.85 1.58 18.71
CA LEU A 280 -7.29 0.19 18.77
C LEU A 280 -6.23 -0.74 18.19
N ASN A 281 -5.89 -1.81 18.92
CA ASN A 281 -4.91 -2.81 18.51
C ASN A 281 -5.61 -4.10 18.07
N SER A 282 -6.32 -4.06 16.95
CA SER A 282 -7.04 -5.21 16.41
C SER A 282 -6.78 -5.36 14.92
N ARG A 283 -7.03 -6.55 14.39
CA ARG A 283 -6.98 -6.79 12.95
C ARG A 283 -8.09 -5.99 12.26
N CYS A 284 -7.73 -5.29 11.19
CA CYS A 284 -8.70 -4.49 10.42
C CYS A 284 -9.87 -5.34 9.89
N GLY A 285 -9.57 -6.53 9.36
CA GLY A 285 -10.58 -7.42 8.81
C GLY A 285 -11.49 -8.09 9.85
N GLU A 286 -11.12 -8.02 11.12
CA GLU A 286 -11.92 -8.55 12.23
C GLU A 286 -12.79 -7.44 12.86
N LEU A 287 -12.24 -6.25 13.03
CA LEU A 287 -12.93 -5.15 13.71
C LEU A 287 -13.86 -4.36 12.78
N LEU A 288 -13.42 -3.99 11.59
CA LEU A 288 -14.22 -3.16 10.67
C LEU A 288 -15.57 -3.77 10.29
N PRO A 289 -15.70 -5.10 10.05
CA PRO A 289 -17.01 -5.69 9.73
C PRO A 289 -18.03 -5.59 10.86
N LEU A 290 -17.57 -5.38 12.11
CA LEU A 290 -18.44 -5.25 13.28
C LEU A 290 -19.05 -3.85 13.40
N ILE A 291 -18.58 -2.91 12.60
CA ILE A 291 -19.04 -1.52 12.59
C ILE A 291 -20.12 -1.36 11.52
N VAL A 292 -21.23 -0.82 11.92
CA VAL A 292 -22.41 -0.70 11.03
C VAL A 292 -22.61 0.74 10.58
#